data_28d39a0917a69b71c3a74c71ef572dfb
#
_entry.id   28d39a0917a69b71c3a74c71ef572dfb
#
_cell.length_a   1.000
_cell.length_b   1.000
_cell.length_c   1.000
_cell.angle_alpha   90.00
_cell.angle_beta   90.00
_cell.angle_gamma   90.00
#
_symmetry.space_group_name_H-M   'P 1'
#
loop_
_entity.id
_entity.type
_entity.pdbx_description
1 polymer ?
#
loop_
_entity_poly.entity_id
_entity_poly.type
_entity_poly.pdbx_seq_one_letter_code
_entity_poly.pdbx_strand_id
1 'polypeptide(L)'
;MDAFISHSSANRSVASKLEKSLEAAGLQVWLDDSEITLGVLLGKELQDSIRVSRVLLLLWSRYAASSRWVKSEWLTAFHLNRFIVSCVLDDTPLPQCLQGNTFLRMRQVTEPVVERLLRAVREAPGNSNPISPVMRSESPEVSAAVVQIDAGQKVFLEQLAEREFTKAEQLQALLNDAVEKTLKAWPFEHMIVNLAGYNLKNAYMLKHWDAIQAGRPADDPLLAQAEEQFFDTLAIDPTDPSALNGLGSILMFRRDLDAAEFFVLAAIAQAERLNMDYPEARHDLDLIHQFKSS
;
A
#
# COMPACT_ATOMS: atom_id res chain seq x y z
N MET A 1 -0.43 -20.01 13.67
CA MET A 1 0.90 -19.36 13.62
C MET A 1 0.89 -18.17 14.56
N ASP A 2 1.98 -17.98 15.35
CA ASP A 2 2.00 -16.92 16.35
C ASP A 2 2.43 -15.58 15.75
N ALA A 3 3.47 -15.57 14.92
CA ALA A 3 3.99 -14.35 14.34
C ALA A 3 4.46 -14.51 12.90
N PHE A 4 4.29 -13.46 12.11
CA PHE A 4 4.88 -13.23 10.81
C PHE A 4 5.92 -12.12 10.92
N ILE A 5 7.15 -12.31 10.43
CA ILE A 5 8.21 -11.29 10.45
C ILE A 5 8.30 -10.64 9.06
N SER A 6 7.84 -9.40 8.98
CA SER A 6 7.99 -8.53 7.82
C SER A 6 9.32 -7.81 7.88
N HIS A 7 10.14 -7.91 6.82
CA HIS A 7 11.46 -7.30 6.78
C HIS A 7 11.93 -7.04 5.34
N SER A 8 12.85 -6.11 5.14
CA SER A 8 13.56 -6.00 3.86
C SER A 8 14.72 -6.99 3.80
N SER A 9 15.13 -7.41 2.59
CA SER A 9 16.29 -8.30 2.37
C SER A 9 17.57 -7.78 3.06
N ALA A 10 17.77 -6.46 3.11
CA ALA A 10 18.89 -5.85 3.81
C ALA A 10 18.88 -6.10 5.34
N ASN A 11 17.75 -6.46 5.92
CA ASN A 11 17.57 -6.76 7.34
C ASN A 11 17.46 -8.26 7.63
N ARG A 12 17.65 -9.13 6.64
CA ARG A 12 17.49 -10.59 6.76
C ARG A 12 18.30 -11.20 7.92
N SER A 13 19.54 -10.73 8.14
CA SER A 13 20.36 -11.28 9.24
C SER A 13 19.76 -10.99 10.63
N VAL A 14 19.10 -9.85 10.80
CA VAL A 14 18.38 -9.49 12.02
C VAL A 14 17.12 -10.32 12.14
N ALA A 15 16.37 -10.42 11.05
CA ALA A 15 15.13 -11.20 10.98
C ALA A 15 15.36 -12.68 11.32
N SER A 16 16.36 -13.34 10.70
CA SER A 16 16.70 -14.74 10.98
C SER A 16 17.20 -14.99 12.41
N LYS A 17 17.91 -14.03 13.01
CA LYS A 17 18.29 -14.14 14.43
C LYS A 17 17.06 -14.04 15.34
N LEU A 18 16.15 -13.13 15.01
CA LEU A 18 14.91 -12.95 15.76
C LEU A 18 14.03 -14.19 15.66
N GLU A 19 13.81 -14.73 14.46
CA GLU A 19 13.08 -15.96 14.19
C GLU A 19 13.60 -17.08 15.10
N LYS A 20 14.88 -17.42 15.01
CA LYS A 20 15.51 -18.50 15.82
C LYS A 20 15.32 -18.29 17.32
N SER A 21 15.42 -17.05 17.80
CA SER A 21 15.25 -16.74 19.21
C SER A 21 13.81 -16.91 19.68
N LEU A 22 12.84 -16.53 18.85
CA LEU A 22 11.42 -16.67 19.14
C LEU A 22 10.97 -18.15 19.05
N GLU A 23 11.48 -18.90 18.07
CA GLU A 23 11.22 -20.34 17.92
C GLU A 23 11.82 -21.12 19.10
N ALA A 24 13.05 -20.79 19.52
CA ALA A 24 13.65 -21.41 20.71
C ALA A 24 12.85 -21.16 21.99
N ALA A 25 12.06 -20.09 22.04
CA ALA A 25 11.14 -19.76 23.12
C ALA A 25 9.71 -20.35 22.93
N GLY A 26 9.52 -21.20 21.89
CA GLY A 26 8.31 -21.97 21.64
C GLY A 26 7.24 -21.29 20.81
N LEU A 27 7.54 -20.18 20.12
CA LEU A 27 6.62 -19.57 19.14
C LEU A 27 6.74 -20.22 17.76
N GLN A 28 5.64 -20.30 17.03
CA GLN A 28 5.62 -20.61 15.61
C GLN A 28 5.75 -19.30 14.82
N VAL A 29 6.90 -19.14 14.14
CA VAL A 29 7.24 -17.93 13.41
C VAL A 29 7.30 -18.22 11.92
N TRP A 30 6.82 -17.29 11.10
CA TRP A 30 7.01 -17.27 9.66
C TRP A 30 7.94 -16.10 9.31
N LEU A 31 9.03 -16.42 8.63
CA LEU A 31 9.91 -15.43 8.04
C LEU A 31 9.68 -15.42 6.53
N ASP A 32 9.33 -14.25 5.97
CA ASP A 32 9.19 -14.13 4.53
C ASP A 32 10.54 -14.09 3.83
N ASP A 33 10.78 -15.06 2.97
CA ASP A 33 11.96 -15.17 2.12
C ASP A 33 11.67 -14.78 0.66
N SER A 34 10.45 -14.32 0.35
CA SER A 34 9.95 -14.13 -1.02
C SER A 34 10.58 -12.96 -1.79
N GLU A 35 11.29 -12.02 -1.14
CA GLU A 35 12.06 -10.97 -1.83
C GLU A 35 13.14 -11.54 -2.80
N ILE A 36 13.44 -12.83 -2.75
CA ILE A 36 14.54 -13.46 -3.51
C ILE A 36 14.12 -13.81 -4.93
N THR A 37 12.84 -13.91 -5.23
CA THR A 37 12.38 -14.34 -6.54
C THR A 37 11.85 -13.15 -7.35
N LEU A 38 12.71 -12.57 -8.18
CA LEU A 38 12.32 -11.58 -9.20
C LEU A 38 11.16 -12.12 -10.04
N GLY A 39 10.00 -11.44 -9.97
CA GLY A 39 8.81 -11.79 -10.75
C GLY A 39 7.79 -12.68 -10.06
N VAL A 40 8.00 -13.09 -8.81
CA VAL A 40 6.94 -13.73 -8.02
C VAL A 40 6.03 -12.65 -7.44
N LEU A 41 4.78 -12.80 -7.76
CA LEU A 41 3.66 -11.95 -7.35
C LEU A 41 3.50 -12.00 -5.82
N LEU A 42 2.88 -10.97 -5.23
CA LEU A 42 2.35 -11.00 -3.85
C LEU A 42 1.34 -12.15 -3.74
N GLY A 43 1.87 -13.38 -3.78
CA GLY A 43 1.07 -14.56 -3.95
C GLY A 43 0.06 -14.72 -2.82
N LYS A 44 -1.01 -15.41 -3.14
CA LYS A 44 -2.01 -15.89 -2.19
C LYS A 44 -1.37 -16.53 -0.95
N GLU A 45 -0.22 -17.18 -1.11
CA GLU A 45 0.56 -17.79 -0.01
C GLU A 45 1.02 -16.76 1.04
N LEU A 46 1.46 -15.57 0.61
CA LEU A 46 1.86 -14.50 1.53
C LEU A 46 0.65 -13.94 2.30
N GLN A 47 -0.44 -13.65 1.59
CA GLN A 47 -1.67 -13.20 2.22
C GLN A 47 -2.22 -14.25 3.20
N ASP A 48 -2.18 -15.53 2.82
CA ASP A 48 -2.62 -16.63 3.67
C ASP A 48 -1.70 -16.79 4.89
N SER A 49 -0.39 -16.62 4.74
CA SER A 49 0.58 -16.64 5.86
C SER A 49 0.33 -15.49 6.84
N ILE A 50 0.09 -14.28 6.36
CA ILE A 50 -0.31 -13.15 7.22
C ILE A 50 -1.68 -13.41 7.85
N ARG A 51 -2.64 -13.97 7.09
CA ARG A 51 -3.99 -14.26 7.57
C ARG A 51 -4.01 -15.27 8.72
N VAL A 52 -3.15 -16.30 8.67
CA VAL A 52 -3.09 -17.31 9.73
C VAL A 52 -2.19 -16.89 10.89
N SER A 53 -1.42 -15.84 10.75
CA SER A 53 -0.57 -15.29 11.80
C SER A 53 -1.38 -14.41 12.74
N ARG A 54 -1.09 -14.49 14.03
CA ARG A 54 -1.73 -13.68 15.06
C ARG A 54 -1.18 -12.26 15.11
N VAL A 55 0.12 -12.13 14.91
CA VAL A 55 0.87 -10.87 14.99
C VAL A 55 1.76 -10.71 13.77
N LEU A 56 1.88 -9.49 13.26
CA LEU A 56 2.93 -9.09 12.33
C LEU A 56 4.01 -8.34 13.10
N LEU A 57 5.24 -8.86 13.08
CA LEU A 57 6.44 -8.19 13.58
C LEU A 57 7.07 -7.41 12.44
N LEU A 58 6.89 -6.10 12.42
CA LEU A 58 7.40 -5.20 11.38
C LEU A 58 8.81 -4.74 11.72
N LEU A 59 9.83 -5.25 11.03
CA LEU A 59 11.21 -4.77 11.17
C LEU A 59 11.41 -3.50 10.32
N TRP A 60 11.23 -2.34 10.95
CA TRP A 60 11.24 -1.07 10.26
C TRP A 60 12.63 -0.44 10.21
N SER A 61 13.06 -0.06 9.01
CA SER A 61 14.32 0.61 8.71
C SER A 61 14.18 1.43 7.43
N ARG A 62 15.20 2.20 7.07
CA ARG A 62 15.25 2.89 5.77
C ARG A 62 15.05 1.93 4.57
N TYR A 63 15.52 0.70 4.68
CA TYR A 63 15.34 -0.31 3.65
C TYR A 63 13.91 -0.86 3.62
N ALA A 64 13.30 -1.05 4.78
CA ALA A 64 11.90 -1.45 4.88
C ALA A 64 10.97 -0.34 4.36
N ALA A 65 11.27 0.91 4.67
CA ALA A 65 10.51 2.07 4.19
C ALA A 65 10.52 2.22 2.66
N SER A 66 11.59 1.77 1.98
CA SER A 66 11.69 1.75 0.52
C SER A 66 11.27 0.42 -0.10
N SER A 67 10.94 -0.60 0.70
CA SER A 67 10.53 -1.91 0.20
C SER A 67 9.03 -1.93 -0.08
N ARG A 68 8.68 -2.11 -1.35
CA ARG A 68 7.31 -2.36 -1.81
C ARG A 68 6.66 -3.54 -1.07
N TRP A 69 7.43 -4.61 -0.86
CA TRP A 69 6.97 -5.83 -0.18
C TRP A 69 6.57 -5.54 1.26
N VAL A 70 7.46 -4.93 2.02
CA VAL A 70 7.20 -4.57 3.42
C VAL A 70 5.99 -3.64 3.55
N LYS A 71 5.85 -2.68 2.60
CA LYS A 71 4.68 -1.78 2.55
C LYS A 71 3.38 -2.57 2.33
N SER A 72 3.37 -3.51 1.38
CA SER A 72 2.22 -4.37 1.12
C SER A 72 1.91 -5.31 2.29
N GLU A 73 2.91 -5.88 2.94
CA GLU A 73 2.74 -6.82 4.06
C GLU A 73 2.06 -6.16 5.26
N TRP A 74 2.54 -5.00 5.71
CA TRP A 74 1.93 -4.35 6.85
C TRP A 74 0.53 -3.79 6.54
N LEU A 75 0.29 -3.32 5.30
CA LEU A 75 -1.06 -2.93 4.85
C LEU A 75 -2.00 -4.15 4.81
N THR A 76 -1.55 -5.27 4.29
CA THR A 76 -2.31 -6.53 4.29
C THR A 76 -2.64 -6.96 5.73
N ALA A 77 -1.67 -6.94 6.63
CA ALA A 77 -1.87 -7.25 8.04
C ALA A 77 -2.89 -6.29 8.69
N PHE A 78 -2.81 -5.00 8.36
CA PHE A 78 -3.74 -3.99 8.83
C PHE A 78 -5.19 -4.32 8.40
N HIS A 79 -5.43 -4.57 7.12
CA HIS A 79 -6.76 -4.87 6.59
C HIS A 79 -7.28 -6.26 7.03
N LEU A 80 -6.39 -7.19 7.36
CA LEU A 80 -6.76 -8.48 7.97
C LEU A 80 -6.93 -8.37 9.49
N ASN A 81 -6.88 -7.18 10.08
CA ASN A 81 -6.95 -6.94 11.53
C ASN A 81 -5.91 -7.74 12.33
N ARG A 82 -4.68 -7.89 11.80
CA ARG A 82 -3.57 -8.50 12.54
C ARG A 82 -2.90 -7.46 13.41
N PHE A 83 -2.53 -7.83 14.62
CA PHE A 83 -1.82 -6.91 15.51
C PHE A 83 -0.41 -6.65 14.98
N ILE A 84 -0.04 -5.38 14.77
CA ILE A 84 1.25 -4.98 14.23
C ILE A 84 2.15 -4.51 15.37
N VAL A 85 3.29 -5.18 15.55
CA VAL A 85 4.33 -4.78 16.50
C VAL A 85 5.50 -4.20 15.70
N SER A 86 5.69 -2.90 15.79
CA SER A 86 6.77 -2.21 15.08
C SER A 86 8.10 -2.33 15.84
N CYS A 87 9.10 -2.94 15.19
CA CYS A 87 10.47 -3.08 15.66
C CYS A 87 11.36 -2.13 14.86
N VAL A 88 11.75 -0.99 15.43
CA VAL A 88 12.49 0.08 14.74
C VAL A 88 13.99 -0.18 14.85
N LEU A 89 14.64 -0.39 13.71
CA LEU A 89 16.05 -0.77 13.61
C LEU A 89 17.00 0.43 13.49
N ASP A 90 16.53 1.54 12.93
CA ASP A 90 17.27 2.79 12.75
C ASP A 90 16.37 4.00 13.05
N ASP A 91 16.79 5.21 12.68
CA ASP A 91 16.04 6.44 12.99
C ASP A 91 15.00 6.80 11.91
N THR A 92 14.67 5.87 10.99
CA THR A 92 13.65 6.08 9.97
C THR A 92 12.26 6.19 10.62
N PRO A 93 11.49 7.26 10.34
CA PRO A 93 10.16 7.42 10.88
C PRO A 93 9.24 6.26 10.46
N LEU A 94 8.41 5.79 11.38
CA LEU A 94 7.32 4.87 11.04
C LEU A 94 6.29 5.55 10.12
N PRO A 95 5.52 4.77 9.34
CA PRO A 95 4.32 5.27 8.68
C PRO A 95 3.46 6.07 9.67
N GLN A 96 2.92 7.21 9.24
CA GLN A 96 2.23 8.14 10.14
C GLN A 96 1.10 7.44 10.91
N CYS A 97 0.35 6.57 10.26
CA CYS A 97 -0.72 5.80 10.89
C CYS A 97 -0.25 4.86 12.02
N LEU A 98 1.02 4.45 12.02
CA LEU A 98 1.61 3.57 13.03
C LEU A 98 2.39 4.32 14.12
N GLN A 99 2.62 5.64 13.97
CA GLN A 99 3.39 6.43 14.93
C GLN A 99 2.73 6.56 16.31
N GLY A 100 1.39 6.49 16.37
CA GLY A 100 0.63 6.50 17.62
C GLY A 100 0.75 5.22 18.45
N ASN A 101 1.28 4.15 17.87
CA ASN A 101 1.40 2.86 18.53
C ASN A 101 2.73 2.73 19.29
N THR A 102 2.73 1.93 20.33
CA THR A 102 3.98 1.57 21.03
C THR A 102 4.87 0.78 20.10
N PHE A 103 6.12 1.17 19.96
CA PHE A 103 7.10 0.47 19.16
C PHE A 103 8.33 0.08 19.99
N LEU A 104 9.08 -0.91 19.51
CA LEU A 104 10.31 -1.38 20.14
C LEU A 104 11.52 -0.92 19.33
N ARG A 105 12.39 -0.07 19.90
CA ARG A 105 13.70 0.22 19.30
C ARG A 105 14.62 -0.99 19.47
N MET A 106 15.13 -1.53 18.36
CA MET A 106 15.91 -2.75 18.33
C MET A 106 17.09 -2.62 17.37
N ARG A 107 18.24 -2.21 17.84
CA ARG A 107 19.48 -2.21 17.02
C ARG A 107 20.12 -3.60 16.90
N GLN A 108 19.86 -4.47 17.88
CA GLN A 108 20.37 -5.84 17.92
C GLN A 108 19.34 -6.75 18.59
N VAL A 109 19.35 -8.03 18.22
CA VAL A 109 18.55 -9.07 18.89
C VAL A 109 19.27 -9.46 20.18
N THR A 110 18.74 -9.04 21.32
CA THR A 110 19.24 -9.34 22.66
C THR A 110 18.14 -10.04 23.46
N GLU A 111 18.52 -10.75 24.51
CA GLU A 111 17.56 -11.48 25.37
C GLU A 111 16.43 -10.58 25.89
N PRO A 112 16.69 -9.35 26.43
CA PRO A 112 15.60 -8.47 26.85
C PRO A 112 14.66 -8.03 25.72
N VAL A 113 15.17 -7.90 24.49
CA VAL A 113 14.35 -7.60 23.29
C VAL A 113 13.45 -8.79 22.97
N VAL A 114 14.01 -10.00 22.97
CA VAL A 114 13.25 -11.24 22.72
C VAL A 114 12.15 -11.42 23.77
N GLU A 115 12.46 -11.26 25.05
CA GLU A 115 11.45 -11.35 26.14
C GLU A 115 10.30 -10.35 25.97
N ARG A 116 10.60 -9.11 25.59
CA ARG A 116 9.57 -8.09 25.33
C ARG A 116 8.70 -8.46 24.15
N LEU A 117 9.28 -9.00 23.08
CA LEU A 117 8.53 -9.44 21.90
C LEU A 117 7.70 -10.69 22.20
N LEU A 118 8.24 -11.66 22.96
CA LEU A 118 7.48 -12.83 23.42
C LEU A 118 6.23 -12.41 24.20
N ARG A 119 6.38 -11.44 25.11
CA ARG A 119 5.25 -10.89 25.86
C ARG A 119 4.26 -10.21 24.90
N ALA A 120 4.74 -9.33 24.00
CA ALA A 120 3.89 -8.63 23.04
C ALA A 120 3.11 -9.60 22.15
N VAL A 121 3.73 -10.69 21.67
CA VAL A 121 3.05 -11.70 20.86
C VAL A 121 2.03 -12.50 21.69
N ARG A 122 2.38 -12.90 22.91
CA ARG A 122 1.48 -13.69 23.78
C ARG A 122 0.28 -12.89 24.29
N GLU A 123 0.48 -11.60 24.56
CA GLU A 123 -0.54 -10.71 25.13
C GLU A 123 -1.24 -9.88 24.04
N ALA A 124 -0.88 -10.08 22.77
CA ALA A 124 -1.48 -9.32 21.66
C ALA A 124 -3.01 -9.38 21.72
N PRO A 125 -3.69 -8.22 21.76
CA PRO A 125 -5.15 -8.20 21.71
C PRO A 125 -5.60 -8.81 20.38
N GLY A 126 -6.65 -9.65 20.44
CA GLY A 126 -7.30 -10.09 19.20
C GLY A 126 -7.92 -8.87 18.49
N ASN A 127 -7.53 -8.63 17.26
CA ASN A 127 -8.24 -7.76 16.32
C ASN A 127 -8.37 -6.28 16.68
N SER A 128 -7.29 -5.53 16.94
CA SER A 128 -7.34 -4.08 16.83
C SER A 128 -5.96 -3.46 16.71
N ASN A 129 -5.72 -2.84 15.57
CA ASN A 129 -4.65 -1.86 15.43
C ASN A 129 -5.25 -0.48 15.70
N PRO A 130 -4.91 0.20 16.80
CA PRO A 130 -5.31 1.58 16.97
C PRO A 130 -4.66 2.41 15.84
N ILE A 131 -5.49 3.09 15.06
CA ILE A 131 -5.03 4.02 14.02
C ILE A 131 -4.90 5.38 14.68
N SER A 132 -3.78 6.07 14.44
CA SER A 132 -3.70 7.49 14.76
C SER A 132 -4.75 8.25 13.94
N PRO A 133 -5.51 9.17 14.55
CA PRO A 133 -6.45 9.98 13.81
C PRO A 133 -5.76 10.68 12.64
N VAL A 134 -6.31 10.53 11.44
CA VAL A 134 -5.82 11.26 10.27
C VAL A 134 -6.14 12.73 10.46
N MET A 135 -5.13 13.56 10.45
CA MET A 135 -5.29 15.01 10.44
C MET A 135 -5.66 15.42 9.01
N ARG A 136 -6.95 15.54 8.73
CA ARG A 136 -7.43 16.08 7.46
C ARG A 136 -7.25 17.59 7.45
N SER A 137 -6.72 18.12 6.37
CA SER A 137 -6.68 19.57 6.17
C SER A 137 -8.11 20.09 5.98
N GLU A 138 -8.47 21.10 6.77
CA GLU A 138 -9.72 21.85 6.58
C GLU A 138 -9.49 23.11 5.71
N SER A 139 -8.31 23.20 5.05
CA SER A 139 -7.96 24.34 4.20
C SER A 139 -8.88 24.39 2.97
N PRO A 140 -9.62 25.50 2.77
CA PRO A 140 -10.43 25.69 1.57
C PRO A 140 -9.59 25.62 0.28
N GLU A 141 -8.34 26.05 0.33
CA GLU A 141 -7.41 26.05 -0.80
C GLU A 141 -7.06 24.62 -1.21
N VAL A 142 -6.77 23.72 -0.24
CA VAL A 142 -6.53 22.30 -0.48
C VAL A 142 -7.79 21.67 -1.08
N SER A 143 -8.95 21.91 -0.48
CA SER A 143 -10.21 21.35 -0.97
C SER A 143 -10.52 21.80 -2.40
N ALA A 144 -10.28 23.07 -2.73
CA ALA A 144 -10.48 23.60 -4.07
C ALA A 144 -9.52 22.96 -5.09
N ALA A 145 -8.25 22.80 -4.72
CA ALA A 145 -7.24 22.15 -5.57
C ALA A 145 -7.60 20.67 -5.83
N VAL A 146 -8.02 19.95 -4.79
CA VAL A 146 -8.45 18.54 -4.90
C VAL A 146 -9.62 18.42 -5.87
N VAL A 147 -10.67 19.22 -5.70
CA VAL A 147 -11.86 19.19 -6.57
C VAL A 147 -11.50 19.51 -8.03
N GLN A 148 -10.64 20.49 -8.25
CA GLN A 148 -10.24 20.89 -9.59
C GLN A 148 -9.41 19.79 -10.29
N ILE A 149 -8.45 19.20 -9.61
CA ILE A 149 -7.59 18.13 -10.17
C ILE A 149 -8.43 16.87 -10.42
N ASP A 150 -9.25 16.44 -9.45
CA ASP A 150 -10.14 15.28 -9.60
C ASP A 150 -11.09 15.43 -10.80
N ALA A 151 -11.73 16.59 -10.93
CA ALA A 151 -12.59 16.88 -12.09
C ALA A 151 -11.81 16.80 -13.42
N GLY A 152 -10.59 17.33 -13.46
CA GLY A 152 -9.72 17.22 -14.63
C GLY A 152 -9.34 15.78 -14.95
N GLN A 153 -9.06 14.97 -13.95
CA GLN A 153 -8.73 13.54 -14.14
C GLN A 153 -9.94 12.74 -14.67
N LYS A 154 -11.15 13.07 -14.24
CA LYS A 154 -12.38 12.46 -14.79
C LYS A 154 -12.57 12.79 -16.27
N VAL A 155 -12.42 14.06 -16.64
CA VAL A 155 -12.49 14.49 -18.07
C VAL A 155 -11.38 13.80 -18.89
N PHE A 156 -10.19 13.65 -18.32
CA PHE A 156 -9.11 12.91 -18.98
C PHE A 156 -9.49 11.46 -19.29
N LEU A 157 -10.09 10.75 -18.33
CA LEU A 157 -10.53 9.36 -18.52
C LEU A 157 -11.64 9.24 -19.57
N GLU A 158 -12.56 10.19 -19.62
CA GLU A 158 -13.60 10.27 -20.67
C GLU A 158 -12.95 10.43 -22.07
N GLN A 159 -12.03 11.38 -22.22
CA GLN A 159 -11.29 11.59 -23.47
C GLN A 159 -10.52 10.37 -23.92
N LEU A 160 -9.89 9.67 -22.94
CA LEU A 160 -9.13 8.45 -23.21
C LEU A 160 -10.06 7.32 -23.67
N ALA A 161 -11.22 7.15 -23.05
CA ALA A 161 -12.24 6.16 -23.42
C ALA A 161 -12.82 6.43 -24.82
N GLU A 162 -13.02 7.70 -25.17
CA GLU A 162 -13.47 8.15 -26.49
C GLU A 162 -12.37 8.15 -27.54
N ARG A 163 -11.14 7.75 -27.18
CA ARG A 163 -9.94 7.74 -28.03
C ARG A 163 -9.54 9.13 -28.56
N GLU A 164 -9.86 10.16 -27.83
CA GLU A 164 -9.45 11.54 -28.13
C GLU A 164 -8.03 11.83 -27.63
N PHE A 165 -7.06 11.02 -28.03
CA PHE A 165 -5.70 11.01 -27.50
C PHE A 165 -5.01 12.38 -27.47
N THR A 166 -5.18 13.18 -28.53
CA THR A 166 -4.57 14.54 -28.57
C THR A 166 -5.14 15.45 -27.47
N LYS A 167 -6.45 15.37 -27.18
CA LYS A 167 -7.05 16.15 -26.10
C LYS A 167 -6.58 15.61 -24.74
N ALA A 168 -6.55 14.28 -24.59
CA ALA A 168 -6.06 13.64 -23.38
C ALA A 168 -4.59 14.02 -23.09
N GLU A 169 -3.69 14.07 -24.11
CA GLU A 169 -2.31 14.52 -23.97
C GLU A 169 -2.21 15.97 -23.50
N GLN A 170 -3.00 16.87 -24.08
CA GLN A 170 -3.02 18.28 -23.69
C GLN A 170 -3.51 18.46 -22.26
N LEU A 171 -4.56 17.74 -21.88
CA LEU A 171 -5.10 17.79 -20.52
C LEU A 171 -4.13 17.16 -19.51
N GLN A 172 -3.47 16.04 -19.86
CA GLN A 172 -2.45 15.42 -19.01
C GLN A 172 -1.28 16.37 -18.72
N ALA A 173 -0.86 17.15 -19.72
CA ALA A 173 0.18 18.17 -19.52
C ALA A 173 -0.24 19.25 -18.50
N LEU A 174 -1.50 19.72 -18.58
CA LEU A 174 -2.06 20.68 -17.62
C LEU A 174 -2.20 20.07 -16.21
N LEU A 175 -2.64 18.82 -16.13
CA LEU A 175 -2.75 18.10 -14.86
C LEU A 175 -1.40 17.87 -14.21
N ASN A 176 -0.35 17.54 -14.98
CA ASN A 176 1.01 17.39 -14.47
C ASN A 176 1.48 18.68 -13.79
N ASP A 177 1.31 19.85 -14.45
CA ASP A 177 1.69 21.14 -13.88
C ASP A 177 0.87 21.48 -12.62
N ALA A 178 -0.43 21.23 -12.64
CA ALA A 178 -1.31 21.47 -11.49
C ALA A 178 -0.94 20.58 -10.30
N VAL A 179 -0.75 19.28 -10.52
CA VAL A 179 -0.36 18.31 -9.49
C VAL A 179 1.01 18.65 -8.90
N GLU A 180 2.01 18.96 -9.75
CA GLU A 180 3.35 19.32 -9.29
C GLU A 180 3.32 20.57 -8.38
N LYS A 181 2.60 21.62 -8.79
CA LYS A 181 2.45 22.85 -7.99
C LYS A 181 1.75 22.59 -6.67
N THR A 182 0.70 21.79 -6.71
CA THR A 182 -0.11 21.47 -5.53
C THR A 182 0.67 20.59 -4.56
N LEU A 183 1.36 19.56 -5.04
CA LEU A 183 2.19 18.68 -4.24
C LEU A 183 3.38 19.43 -3.60
N LYS A 184 3.95 20.41 -4.31
CA LYS A 184 5.00 21.27 -3.78
C LYS A 184 4.49 22.20 -2.65
N ALA A 185 3.25 22.67 -2.76
CA ALA A 185 2.62 23.51 -1.74
C ALA A 185 2.19 22.72 -0.51
N TRP A 186 1.68 21.49 -0.71
CA TRP A 186 1.12 20.62 0.35
C TRP A 186 1.64 19.16 0.24
N PRO A 187 2.93 18.92 0.48
CA PRO A 187 3.57 17.62 0.23
C PRO A 187 3.12 16.48 1.16
N PHE A 188 2.47 16.81 2.27
CA PHE A 188 2.01 15.84 3.29
C PHE A 188 0.48 15.73 3.36
N GLU A 189 -0.21 16.35 2.41
CA GLU A 189 -1.67 16.26 2.34
C GLU A 189 -2.06 14.99 1.57
N HIS A 190 -2.60 13.99 2.29
CA HIS A 190 -2.84 12.66 1.72
C HIS A 190 -3.71 12.68 0.45
N MET A 191 -4.73 13.56 0.38
CA MET A 191 -5.57 13.69 -0.81
C MET A 191 -4.79 14.19 -2.04
N ILE A 192 -3.84 15.11 -1.83
CA ILE A 192 -2.97 15.63 -2.90
C ILE A 192 -1.99 14.54 -3.37
N VAL A 193 -1.39 13.81 -2.43
CA VAL A 193 -0.49 12.68 -2.72
C VAL A 193 -1.25 11.59 -3.50
N ASN A 194 -2.48 11.30 -3.12
CA ASN A 194 -3.34 10.35 -3.84
C ASN A 194 -3.62 10.79 -5.28
N LEU A 195 -3.96 12.06 -5.50
CA LEU A 195 -4.18 12.60 -6.84
C LEU A 195 -2.91 12.55 -7.70
N ALA A 196 -1.72 12.71 -7.11
CA ALA A 196 -0.46 12.52 -7.81
C ALA A 196 -0.28 11.06 -8.27
N GLY A 197 -0.65 10.09 -7.44
CA GLY A 197 -0.69 8.68 -7.82
C GLY A 197 -1.60 8.41 -9.02
N TYR A 198 -2.81 8.93 -8.99
CA TYR A 198 -3.74 8.82 -10.12
C TYR A 198 -3.24 9.54 -11.37
N ASN A 199 -2.61 10.70 -11.24
CA ASN A 199 -2.06 11.43 -12.38
C ASN A 199 -0.95 10.61 -13.09
N LEU A 200 -0.08 9.96 -12.34
CA LEU A 200 0.95 9.06 -12.87
C LEU A 200 0.34 7.80 -13.51
N LYS A 201 -0.68 7.20 -12.89
CA LYS A 201 -1.44 6.08 -13.45
C LYS A 201 -2.09 6.47 -14.78
N ASN A 202 -2.71 7.64 -14.85
CA ASN A 202 -3.34 8.18 -16.06
C ASN A 202 -2.32 8.40 -17.19
N ALA A 203 -1.15 8.96 -16.87
CA ALA A 203 -0.05 9.10 -17.83
C ALA A 203 0.41 7.74 -18.36
N TYR A 204 0.48 6.72 -17.50
CA TYR A 204 0.76 5.34 -17.91
C TYR A 204 -0.31 4.80 -18.86
N MET A 205 -1.59 4.99 -18.52
CA MET A 205 -2.72 4.54 -19.35
C MET A 205 -2.71 5.19 -20.72
N LEU A 206 -2.45 6.49 -20.81
CA LEU A 206 -2.34 7.21 -22.07
C LEU A 206 -1.21 6.65 -22.95
N LYS A 207 -0.04 6.44 -22.35
CA LYS A 207 1.15 5.93 -23.05
C LYS A 207 0.99 4.49 -23.56
N HIS A 208 0.25 3.67 -22.84
CA HIS A 208 0.16 2.22 -23.09
C HIS A 208 -1.25 1.74 -23.38
N TRP A 209 -2.16 2.63 -23.81
CA TRP A 209 -3.57 2.35 -24.01
C TRP A 209 -3.84 1.09 -24.81
N ASP A 210 -3.24 0.98 -26.01
CA ASP A 210 -3.46 -0.17 -26.89
C ASP A 210 -2.93 -1.49 -26.31
N ALA A 211 -1.83 -1.43 -25.58
CA ALA A 211 -1.27 -2.60 -24.89
C ALA A 211 -2.17 -3.05 -23.72
N ILE A 212 -2.73 -2.11 -22.99
CA ILE A 212 -3.69 -2.38 -21.90
C ILE A 212 -4.97 -3.00 -22.46
N GLN A 213 -5.53 -2.40 -23.53
CA GLN A 213 -6.72 -2.94 -24.20
C GLN A 213 -6.50 -4.33 -24.79
N ALA A 214 -5.29 -4.63 -25.23
CA ALA A 214 -4.90 -5.96 -25.70
C ALA A 214 -4.57 -6.95 -24.56
N GLY A 215 -4.75 -6.56 -23.30
CA GLY A 215 -4.43 -7.38 -22.13
C GLY A 215 -2.92 -7.64 -21.93
N ARG A 216 -2.05 -6.82 -22.48
CA ARG A 216 -0.59 -6.93 -22.43
C ARG A 216 0.02 -5.64 -21.88
N PRO A 217 -0.27 -5.27 -20.61
CA PRO A 217 0.28 -4.07 -20.02
C PRO A 217 1.82 -4.11 -20.03
N ALA A 218 2.43 -2.96 -20.29
CA ALA A 218 3.87 -2.81 -20.37
C ALA A 218 4.46 -2.55 -18.98
N ASP A 219 5.68 -3.00 -18.72
CA ASP A 219 6.44 -2.52 -17.56
C ASP A 219 6.95 -1.10 -17.86
N ASP A 220 6.64 -0.16 -16.97
CA ASP A 220 6.99 1.25 -17.12
C ASP A 220 7.25 1.87 -15.75
N PRO A 221 8.28 2.73 -15.62
CA PRO A 221 8.57 3.44 -14.37
C PRO A 221 7.39 4.25 -13.79
N LEU A 222 6.46 4.69 -14.63
CA LEU A 222 5.24 5.39 -14.17
C LEU A 222 4.41 4.54 -13.21
N LEU A 223 4.33 3.22 -13.43
CA LEU A 223 3.62 2.32 -12.50
C LEU A 223 4.29 2.29 -11.12
N ALA A 224 5.62 2.23 -11.08
CA ALA A 224 6.35 2.23 -9.81
C ALA A 224 6.21 3.56 -9.07
N GLN A 225 6.23 4.67 -9.80
CA GLN A 225 6.02 6.00 -9.23
C GLN A 225 4.58 6.18 -8.71
N ALA A 226 3.58 5.75 -9.46
CA ALA A 226 2.18 5.79 -9.03
C ALA A 226 1.94 4.94 -7.78
N GLU A 227 2.49 3.73 -7.76
CA GLU A 227 2.42 2.82 -6.62
C GLU A 227 3.02 3.44 -5.35
N GLU A 228 4.17 4.14 -5.47
CA GLU A 228 4.80 4.82 -4.35
C GLU A 228 3.90 5.93 -3.79
N GLN A 229 3.24 6.72 -4.63
CA GLN A 229 2.30 7.75 -4.17
C GLN A 229 1.09 7.15 -3.44
N PHE A 230 0.56 6.01 -3.90
CA PHE A 230 -0.51 5.33 -3.20
C PHE A 230 -0.04 4.74 -1.86
N PHE A 231 1.16 4.19 -1.79
CA PHE A 231 1.74 3.76 -0.52
C PHE A 231 1.97 4.91 0.45
N ASP A 232 2.42 6.07 -0.03
CA ASP A 232 2.61 7.26 0.80
C ASP A 232 1.27 7.79 1.33
N THR A 233 0.22 7.78 0.50
CA THR A 233 -1.15 8.08 0.93
C THR A 233 -1.61 7.12 2.03
N LEU A 234 -1.44 5.80 1.82
CA LEU A 234 -1.85 4.76 2.76
C LEU A 234 -0.98 4.73 4.03
N ALA A 235 0.24 5.26 3.98
CA ALA A 235 1.06 5.46 5.17
C ALA A 235 0.52 6.57 6.08
N ILE A 236 -0.25 7.50 5.53
CA ILE A 236 -0.97 8.56 6.27
C ILE A 236 -2.35 8.04 6.69
N ASP A 237 -3.17 7.61 5.71
CA ASP A 237 -4.51 7.03 5.93
C ASP A 237 -4.63 5.65 5.29
N PRO A 238 -4.39 4.57 6.03
CA PRO A 238 -4.48 3.21 5.50
C PRO A 238 -5.92 2.79 5.16
N THR A 239 -6.92 3.63 5.47
CA THR A 239 -8.33 3.38 5.18
C THR A 239 -8.85 4.17 3.99
N ASP A 240 -8.01 4.95 3.30
CA ASP A 240 -8.42 5.73 2.13
C ASP A 240 -8.85 4.80 0.99
N PRO A 241 -10.17 4.77 0.63
CA PRO A 241 -10.67 3.83 -0.37
C PRO A 241 -10.13 4.13 -1.77
N SER A 242 -9.84 5.39 -2.08
CA SER A 242 -9.31 5.79 -3.37
C SER A 242 -7.87 5.30 -3.56
N ALA A 243 -7.02 5.48 -2.55
CA ALA A 243 -5.64 5.00 -2.60
C ALA A 243 -5.56 3.45 -2.63
N LEU A 244 -6.44 2.77 -1.90
CA LEU A 244 -6.55 1.30 -1.96
C LEU A 244 -6.95 0.82 -3.36
N ASN A 245 -7.92 1.46 -3.99
CA ASN A 245 -8.31 1.13 -5.36
C ASN A 245 -7.21 1.48 -6.37
N GLY A 246 -6.55 2.61 -6.20
CA GLY A 246 -5.40 3.00 -7.02
C GLY A 246 -4.28 1.95 -6.98
N LEU A 247 -3.93 1.48 -5.78
CA LEU A 247 -2.97 0.39 -5.59
C LEU A 247 -3.44 -0.92 -6.24
N GLY A 248 -4.72 -1.28 -6.07
CA GLY A 248 -5.33 -2.43 -6.72
C GLY A 248 -5.25 -2.36 -8.25
N SER A 249 -5.54 -1.21 -8.84
CA SER A 249 -5.42 -0.99 -10.30
C SER A 249 -3.96 -1.15 -10.79
N ILE A 250 -2.96 -0.64 -10.05
CA ILE A 250 -1.54 -0.83 -10.40
C ILE A 250 -1.17 -2.32 -10.38
N LEU A 251 -1.60 -3.05 -9.35
CA LEU A 251 -1.35 -4.48 -9.22
C LEU A 251 -2.04 -5.29 -10.33
N MET A 252 -3.24 -4.88 -10.74
CA MET A 252 -3.93 -5.47 -11.90
C MET A 252 -3.12 -5.28 -13.20
N PHE A 253 -2.58 -4.08 -13.44
CA PHE A 253 -1.70 -3.84 -14.59
C PHE A 253 -0.43 -4.69 -14.54
N ARG A 254 0.09 -4.98 -13.35
CA ARG A 254 1.23 -5.90 -13.16
C ARG A 254 0.87 -7.38 -13.18
N ARG A 255 -0.40 -7.71 -13.40
CA ARG A 255 -0.93 -9.09 -13.36
C ARG A 255 -0.80 -9.79 -12.01
N ASP A 256 -0.64 -9.03 -10.93
CA ASP A 256 -0.76 -9.54 -9.56
C ASP A 256 -2.23 -9.53 -9.14
N LEU A 257 -3.01 -10.43 -9.74
CA LEU A 257 -4.46 -10.39 -9.65
C LEU A 257 -5.00 -10.72 -8.25
N ASP A 258 -4.27 -11.52 -7.47
CA ASP A 258 -4.69 -11.86 -6.11
C ASP A 258 -4.48 -10.68 -5.15
N ALA A 259 -3.36 -9.99 -5.25
CA ALA A 259 -3.13 -8.77 -4.49
C ALA A 259 -4.03 -7.63 -4.96
N ALA A 260 -4.27 -7.51 -6.28
CA ALA A 260 -5.19 -6.53 -6.84
C ALA A 260 -6.60 -6.70 -6.26
N GLU A 261 -7.14 -7.93 -6.29
CA GLU A 261 -8.46 -8.25 -5.72
C GLU A 261 -8.52 -7.91 -4.23
N PHE A 262 -7.49 -8.26 -3.46
CA PHE A 262 -7.44 -7.97 -2.04
C PHE A 262 -7.57 -6.47 -1.76
N PHE A 263 -6.80 -5.62 -2.43
CA PHE A 263 -6.82 -4.19 -2.19
C PHE A 263 -8.09 -3.51 -2.73
N VAL A 264 -8.63 -3.98 -3.86
CA VAL A 264 -9.92 -3.47 -4.39
C VAL A 264 -11.07 -3.85 -3.45
N LEU A 265 -11.11 -5.07 -2.91
CA LEU A 265 -12.09 -5.46 -1.91
C LEU A 265 -11.95 -4.64 -0.61
N ALA A 266 -10.71 -4.34 -0.19
CA ALA A 266 -10.47 -3.45 0.94
C ALA A 266 -11.01 -2.02 0.66
N ALA A 267 -10.82 -1.50 -0.56
CA ALA A 267 -11.36 -0.21 -0.99
C ALA A 267 -12.89 -0.18 -0.90
N ILE A 268 -13.55 -1.19 -1.44
CA ILE A 268 -15.03 -1.32 -1.39
C ILE A 268 -15.50 -1.35 0.06
N ALA A 269 -14.88 -2.17 0.91
CA ALA A 269 -15.25 -2.29 2.32
C ALA A 269 -15.07 -0.96 3.09
N GLN A 270 -14.03 -0.17 2.78
CA GLN A 270 -13.85 1.14 3.40
C GLN A 270 -14.88 2.17 2.87
N ALA A 271 -15.18 2.18 1.57
CA ALA A 271 -16.21 3.03 0.99
C ALA A 271 -17.58 2.75 1.64
N GLU A 272 -17.95 1.48 1.81
CA GLU A 272 -19.20 1.09 2.49
C GLU A 272 -19.26 1.58 3.94
N ARG A 273 -18.16 1.53 4.69
CA ARG A 273 -18.09 2.10 6.05
C ARG A 273 -18.31 3.61 6.08
N LEU A 274 -17.96 4.30 5.00
CA LEU A 274 -18.14 5.74 4.84
C LEU A 274 -19.50 6.09 4.21
N ASN A 275 -20.37 5.11 3.93
CA ASN A 275 -21.63 5.24 3.17
C ASN A 275 -21.40 5.88 1.79
N MET A 276 -20.29 5.58 1.15
CA MET A 276 -19.94 6.03 -0.20
C MET A 276 -20.25 4.92 -1.21
N ASP A 277 -20.90 5.28 -2.31
CA ASP A 277 -20.93 4.40 -3.49
C ASP A 277 -19.61 4.53 -4.24
N TYR A 278 -19.06 3.37 -4.67
CA TYR A 278 -17.76 3.34 -5.33
C TYR A 278 -17.79 2.41 -6.56
N PRO A 279 -18.45 2.86 -7.65
CA PRO A 279 -18.64 2.07 -8.86
C PRO A 279 -17.32 1.75 -9.57
N GLU A 280 -16.32 2.63 -9.49
CA GLU A 280 -15.00 2.42 -10.10
C GLU A 280 -14.29 1.20 -9.50
N ALA A 281 -14.33 1.05 -8.18
CA ALA A 281 -13.73 -0.11 -7.51
C ALA A 281 -14.47 -1.42 -7.86
N ARG A 282 -15.80 -1.37 -8.00
CA ARG A 282 -16.56 -2.55 -8.45
C ARG A 282 -16.23 -2.92 -9.90
N HIS A 283 -16.08 -1.93 -10.77
CA HIS A 283 -15.64 -2.15 -12.14
C HIS A 283 -14.24 -2.78 -12.20
N ASP A 284 -13.29 -2.29 -11.42
CA ASP A 284 -11.94 -2.86 -11.35
C ASP A 284 -11.98 -4.31 -10.84
N LEU A 285 -12.86 -4.61 -9.86
CA LEU A 285 -13.06 -5.98 -9.36
C LEU A 285 -13.58 -6.92 -10.46
N ASP A 286 -14.55 -6.47 -11.24
CA ASP A 286 -15.09 -7.25 -12.36
C ASP A 286 -14.02 -7.52 -13.43
N LEU A 287 -13.18 -6.56 -13.75
CA LEU A 287 -12.04 -6.73 -14.65
C LEU A 287 -11.03 -7.74 -14.10
N ILE A 288 -10.71 -7.69 -12.82
CA ILE A 288 -9.81 -8.65 -12.18
C ILE A 288 -10.37 -10.08 -12.29
N HIS A 289 -11.67 -10.27 -12.04
CA HIS A 289 -12.32 -11.58 -12.16
C HIS A 289 -12.30 -12.09 -13.60
N GLN A 290 -12.50 -11.22 -14.59
CA GLN A 290 -12.39 -11.58 -16.00
C GLN A 290 -10.96 -12.02 -16.34
N PHE A 291 -9.94 -11.29 -15.85
CA PHE A 291 -8.54 -11.66 -16.07
C PHE A 291 -8.11 -12.95 -15.35
N LYS A 292 -8.71 -13.29 -14.22
CA LYS A 292 -8.47 -14.57 -13.52
C LYS A 292 -9.08 -15.76 -14.27
N SER A 293 -10.12 -15.51 -15.06
CA SER A 293 -10.87 -16.56 -15.78
C SER A 293 -10.36 -16.81 -17.21
N SER A 294 -9.50 -15.94 -17.73
CA SER A 294 -8.90 -15.99 -19.06
C SER A 294 -7.51 -16.63 -19.05
#